data_b26cf034bd63195281677627362047cf
#
_entry.id   b26cf034bd63195281677627362047cf
#
_cell.length_a   1.000
_cell.length_b   1.000
_cell.length_c   1.000
_cell.angle_alpha   90.00
_cell.angle_beta   90.00
_cell.angle_gamma   90.00
#
_symmetry.space_group_name_H-M   'P 1'
#
loop_
_entity.id
_entity.type
_entity.pdbx_description
1 polymer ?
#
loop_
_entity_poly.entity_id
_entity_poly.type
_entity_poly.pdbx_seq_one_letter_code
_entity_poly.pdbx_strand_id
1 'polypeptide(L)'
;GVQGITVSEVKGFGRQKGHTELYRGAEYVVDFLPKVKIDIAINDDLLDQTIEAVTKAGQTGKIGDGKIFVASLEHVTRIRTGETGEEAL
;
A
#
# COMPACT_ATOMS: atom_id res chain seq x y z
N GLY A 1 8.55 8.98 14.45
CA GLY A 1 7.65 8.28 13.92
C GLY A 1 7.87 6.92 13.29
N VAL A 2 7.61 6.85 12.02
CA VAL A 2 7.73 5.59 11.29
C VAL A 2 9.20 5.27 11.05
N GLN A 3 9.62 4.06 11.44
CA GLN A 3 11.01 3.63 11.34
C GLN A 3 11.35 2.97 10.01
N GLY A 4 10.35 2.51 9.30
CA GLY A 4 10.59 1.90 7.99
C GLY A 4 9.30 1.56 7.27
N ILE A 5 9.41 1.36 5.98
CA ILE A 5 8.31 0.96 5.12
C ILE A 5 8.81 -0.09 4.13
N THR A 6 7.89 -0.93 3.66
CA THR A 6 8.17 -1.88 2.59
C THR A 6 7.29 -1.54 1.41
N VAL A 7 7.89 -1.49 0.23
CA VAL A 7 7.19 -1.13 -1.01
C VAL A 7 7.23 -2.32 -1.96
N SER A 8 6.08 -2.66 -2.52
CA SER A 8 5.95 -3.73 -3.51
C SER A 8 5.23 -3.21 -4.74
N GLU A 9 5.69 -3.62 -5.90
CA GLU A 9 4.95 -3.39 -7.13
C GLU A 9 3.95 -4.54 -7.31
N VAL A 10 2.69 -4.18 -7.52
CA VAL A 10 1.60 -5.13 -7.67
C VAL A 10 0.74 -4.74 -8.86
N LYS A 11 -0.16 -5.62 -9.26
CA LYS A 11 -1.16 -5.31 -10.27
C LYS A 11 -2.52 -5.30 -9.61
N GLY A 12 -3.31 -4.28 -9.91
CA GLY A 12 -4.63 -4.13 -9.34
C GLY A 12 -5.70 -4.02 -10.41
N PHE A 13 -6.85 -4.59 -10.11
CA PHE A 13 -8.07 -4.43 -10.88
C PHE A 13 -9.10 -3.72 -9.99
N GLY A 14 -9.82 -2.79 -10.56
CA GLY A 14 -10.82 -2.07 -9.77
C GLY A 14 -11.47 -0.96 -10.56
N ARG A 15 -11.86 0.11 -9.84
CA ARG A 15 -12.61 1.22 -10.42
C ARG A 15 -11.80 2.04 -11.40
N GLN A 16 -10.49 2.11 -11.22
CA GLN A 16 -9.61 2.68 -12.23
C GLN A 16 -9.51 1.69 -13.37
N LYS A 17 -10.01 2.07 -14.53
CA LYS A 17 -10.05 1.18 -15.67
C LYS A 17 -8.71 1.12 -16.38
N GLY A 18 -8.41 -0.04 -16.95
CA GLY A 18 -7.29 -0.20 -17.84
C GLY A 18 -7.50 0.55 -19.15
N HIS A 19 -6.50 0.54 -19.97
CA HIS A 19 -6.55 1.14 -21.30
C HIS A 19 -6.69 0.05 -22.36
N THR A 20 -7.16 0.48 -23.56
CA THR A 20 -7.26 -0.40 -24.72
C THR A 20 -5.97 -0.30 -25.53
N GLU A 21 -5.41 -1.44 -25.89
CA GLU A 21 -4.23 -1.52 -26.73
C GLU A 21 -4.55 -2.25 -28.03
N LEU A 22 -3.89 -1.84 -29.11
CA LEU A 22 -3.96 -2.52 -30.40
C LEU A 22 -2.73 -3.39 -30.59
N TYR A 23 -2.97 -4.65 -30.92
CA TYR A 23 -1.93 -5.60 -31.22
C TYR A 23 -2.33 -6.44 -32.41
N ARG A 24 -1.59 -6.36 -33.50
CA ARG A 24 -1.89 -7.08 -34.78
C ARG A 24 -3.32 -6.85 -35.26
N GLY A 25 -3.83 -5.60 -35.09
CA GLY A 25 -5.16 -5.25 -35.54
C GLY A 25 -6.29 -5.64 -34.59
N ALA A 26 -6.00 -6.25 -33.46
CA ALA A 26 -7.00 -6.59 -32.45
C ALA A 26 -6.86 -5.67 -31.22
N GLU A 27 -8.00 -5.31 -30.66
CA GLU A 27 -8.04 -4.52 -29.42
C GLU A 27 -7.98 -5.43 -28.21
N TYR A 28 -7.17 -5.03 -27.23
CA TYR A 28 -7.10 -5.68 -25.94
C TYR A 28 -7.43 -4.68 -24.85
N VAL A 29 -8.31 -5.06 -23.93
CA VAL A 29 -8.57 -4.27 -22.73
C VAL A 29 -7.61 -4.73 -21.65
N VAL A 30 -6.82 -3.78 -21.13
CA VAL A 30 -5.92 -4.06 -20.03
C VAL A 30 -6.69 -3.86 -18.73
N ASP A 31 -7.07 -4.98 -18.08
CA ASP A 31 -7.88 -4.95 -16.87
C ASP A 31 -7.07 -4.71 -15.61
N PHE A 32 -5.80 -5.12 -15.60
CA PHE A 32 -4.90 -4.95 -14.46
C PHE A 32 -3.93 -3.83 -14.71
N LEU A 33 -3.82 -2.95 -13.74
CA LEU A 33 -2.93 -1.79 -13.79
C LEU A 33 -1.81 -1.93 -12.76
N PRO A 34 -0.62 -1.39 -13.05
CA PRO A 34 0.43 -1.32 -12.06
C PRO A 34 -0.02 -0.50 -10.86
N LYS A 35 0.25 -1.02 -9.68
CA LYS A 35 -0.04 -0.37 -8.40
C LYS A 35 1.15 -0.52 -7.49
N VAL A 36 1.22 0.32 -6.49
CA VAL A 36 2.23 0.22 -5.44
C VAL A 36 1.53 -0.14 -4.14
N LYS A 37 2.01 -1.19 -3.50
CA LYS A 37 1.57 -1.58 -2.17
C LYS A 37 2.63 -1.16 -1.17
N ILE A 38 2.20 -0.46 -0.13
CA ILE A 38 3.10 0.00 0.93
C ILE A 38 2.66 -0.65 2.23
N ASP A 39 3.58 -1.32 2.89
CA ASP A 39 3.34 -1.91 4.21
C ASP A 39 4.09 -1.10 5.26
N ILE A 40 3.38 -0.67 6.28
CA ILE A 40 3.91 0.13 7.37
C ILE A 40 3.50 -0.53 8.69
N ALA A 41 4.46 -0.98 9.48
CA ALA A 41 4.21 -1.51 10.82
C ALA A 41 4.57 -0.44 11.84
N ILE A 42 3.63 -0.08 12.68
CA ILE A 42 3.77 1.01 13.64
C ILE A 42 3.12 0.66 14.97
N ASN A 43 3.45 1.40 16.01
CA ASN A 43 2.71 1.37 17.26
C ASN A 43 1.32 1.96 17.08
N ASP A 44 0.36 1.51 17.87
CA ASP A 44 -1.03 1.96 17.77
C ASP A 44 -1.18 3.48 17.94
N ASP A 45 -0.36 4.08 18.77
CA ASP A 45 -0.41 5.52 19.03
C ASP A 45 0.00 6.38 17.83
N LEU A 46 0.63 5.79 16.81
CA LEU A 46 1.00 6.48 15.57
C LEU A 46 -0.03 6.30 14.44
N LEU A 47 -1.08 5.53 14.68
CA LEU A 47 -2.01 5.16 13.62
C LEU A 47 -2.69 6.36 12.97
N ASP A 48 -3.30 7.22 13.77
CA ASP A 48 -4.06 8.37 13.24
C ASP A 48 -3.15 9.33 12.47
N GLN A 49 -1.97 9.61 12.99
CA GLN A 49 -1.00 10.47 12.33
C GLN A 49 -0.52 9.88 11.01
N THR A 50 -0.32 8.58 10.96
CA THR A 50 0.13 7.88 9.75
C THR A 50 -0.95 7.92 8.68
N ILE A 51 -2.21 7.64 9.04
CA ILE A 51 -3.33 7.70 8.10
C ILE A 51 -3.44 9.13 7.53
N GLU A 52 -3.37 10.14 8.39
CA GLU A 52 -3.45 11.52 7.95
C GLU A 52 -2.33 11.89 6.99
N ALA A 53 -1.11 11.52 7.30
CA ALA A 53 0.05 11.83 6.48
C ALA A 53 -0.04 11.16 5.09
N VAL A 54 -0.42 9.90 5.05
CA VAL A 54 -0.57 9.15 3.79
C VAL A 54 -1.72 9.74 2.96
N THR A 55 -2.84 10.05 3.60
CA THR A 55 -3.98 10.64 2.92
C THR A 55 -3.63 11.98 2.30
N LYS A 56 -2.96 12.85 3.03
CA LYS A 56 -2.52 14.16 2.50
C LYS A 56 -1.58 14.00 1.31
N ALA A 57 -0.66 13.06 1.39
CA ALA A 57 0.34 12.86 0.35
C ALA A 57 -0.27 12.25 -0.92
N GLY A 58 -1.26 11.37 -0.78
CA GLY A 58 -1.79 10.59 -1.89
C GLY A 58 -3.11 11.06 -2.47
N GLN A 59 -3.84 11.92 -1.77
CA GLN A 59 -5.19 12.32 -2.18
C GLN A 59 -5.16 13.32 -3.32
N THR A 60 -5.71 12.93 -4.46
CA THR A 60 -5.93 13.83 -5.61
C THR A 60 -7.42 14.09 -5.85
N GLY A 61 -8.29 13.30 -5.23
CA GLY A 61 -9.73 13.33 -5.46
C GLY A 61 -10.17 12.55 -6.69
N LYS A 62 -9.24 11.88 -7.36
CA LYS A 62 -9.52 11.10 -8.57
C LYS A 62 -9.51 9.61 -8.28
N ILE A 63 -10.20 8.86 -9.14
CA ILE A 63 -10.14 7.40 -9.10
C ILE A 63 -8.68 6.97 -9.33
N GLY A 64 -8.18 6.08 -8.48
CA GLY A 64 -6.80 5.63 -8.54
C GLY A 64 -5.95 6.05 -7.35
N ASP A 65 -6.48 6.92 -6.48
CA ASP A 65 -5.76 7.34 -5.26
C ASP A 65 -5.46 6.16 -4.33
N GLY A 66 -6.31 5.12 -4.35
CA GLY A 66 -6.09 3.92 -3.58
C GLY A 66 -6.84 3.89 -2.27
N LYS A 67 -6.43 2.95 -1.43
CA LYS A 67 -7.07 2.69 -0.14
C LYS A 67 -6.02 2.37 0.92
N ILE A 68 -6.38 2.63 2.16
CA ILE A 68 -5.59 2.24 3.31
C ILE A 68 -6.36 1.15 4.05
N PHE A 69 -5.73 0.00 4.24
CA PHE A 69 -6.27 -1.08 5.07
C PHE A 69 -5.47 -1.13 6.36
N VAL A 70 -6.16 -1.19 7.48
CA VAL A 70 -5.54 -1.26 8.79
C VAL A 70 -5.87 -2.61 9.41
N ALA A 71 -4.84 -3.30 9.88
CA ALA A 71 -5.01 -4.58 10.56
C ALA A 71 -4.09 -4.62 11.77
N SER A 72 -4.54 -5.30 12.82
CA SER A 72 -3.70 -5.55 13.99
C SER A 72 -2.73 -6.67 13.69
N LEU A 73 -1.48 -6.48 14.07
CA LEU A 73 -0.47 -7.53 14.05
C LEU A 73 -0.48 -8.22 15.40
N GLU A 74 -0.64 -9.53 15.40
CA GLU A 74 -0.64 -10.31 16.63
C GLU A 74 0.74 -10.41 17.25
N HIS A 75 1.78 -10.40 16.42
CA HIS A 75 3.14 -10.60 16.87
C HIS A 75 4.13 -9.97 15.90
N VAL A 76 5.16 -9.34 16.44
CA VAL A 76 6.29 -8.83 15.67
C VAL A 76 7.57 -9.29 16.35
N THR A 77 8.50 -9.82 15.59
CA THR A 77 9.83 -10.21 16.06
C THR A 77 10.88 -9.64 15.13
N ARG A 78 11.84 -8.94 15.69
CA ARG A 78 13.02 -8.52 14.91
C ARG A 78 14.02 -9.68 14.87
N ILE A 79 14.28 -10.20 13.69
CA ILE A 79 15.11 -11.39 13.54
C ILE A 79 16.53 -11.17 14.09
N ARG A 80 17.12 -10.02 13.78
CA ARG A 80 18.50 -9.73 14.17
C ARG A 80 18.73 -9.73 15.68
N THR A 81 17.78 -9.23 16.46
CA THR A 81 17.92 -9.03 17.89
C THR A 81 17.10 -9.98 18.75
N GLY A 82 16.08 -10.62 18.16
CA GLY A 82 15.11 -11.41 18.91
C GLY A 82 14.11 -10.59 19.71
N GLU A 83 14.16 -9.25 19.61
CA GLU A 83 13.20 -8.38 20.28
C GLU A 83 11.79 -8.61 19.73
N THR A 84 10.79 -8.47 20.58
CA THR A 84 9.39 -8.69 20.24
C THR A 84 8.51 -7.48 20.60
N GLY A 85 7.31 -7.45 20.03
CA GLY A 85 6.36 -6.39 20.34
C GLY A 85 6.82 -5.02 19.82
N GLU A 86 6.53 -3.97 20.59
CA GLU A 86 6.85 -2.60 20.17
C GLU A 86 8.35 -2.37 19.98
N GLU A 87 9.17 -3.06 20.73
CA GLU A 87 10.63 -2.95 20.60
C GLU A 87 11.15 -3.52 19.27
N ALA A 88 10.36 -4.36 18.62
CA ALA A 88 10.71 -4.97 17.33
C ALA A 88 10.39 -4.09 16.12
N LEU A 89 9.67 -3.02 16.34
CA LEU A 89 9.26 -2.11 15.25
C LEU A 89 10.36 -1.16 14.81
#